data_d0f6a9111fc7bc2fda438de5ebc01e17
#
_entry.id   d0f6a9111fc7bc2fda438de5ebc01e17
#
_cell.length_a   1.000
_cell.length_b   1.000
_cell.length_c   1.000
_cell.angle_alpha   90.00
_cell.angle_beta   90.00
_cell.angle_gamma   90.00
#
_symmetry.space_group_name_H-M   'P 1'
#
loop_
_entity.id
_entity.type
_entity.pdbx_description
1 polymer ?
#
loop_
_entity_poly.entity_id
_entity_poly.type
_entity_poly.pdbx_seq_one_letter_code
_entity_poly.pdbx_strand_id
1 'polypeptide(L)'
;MSQRSTKVQVALALGALAVLVSGWVHFYLYFRGGYRGIAPDEVLGLTISRSFAINAIAAVVLAEALVLGLRYRALLLPAATAAAGFGVATLVAYFLSRTRGLLGFKETATTTEAVVAMVAEAVAIVTLVPVALTELRARRRPAR
;
A
#
# COMPACT_ATOMS: atom_id res chain seq x y z
N MET A 1 -18.40 6.14 24.09
CA MET A 1 -17.61 5.94 22.85
C MET A 1 -17.19 7.31 22.34
N SER A 2 -15.92 7.71 22.46
CA SER A 2 -15.45 8.99 21.92
C SER A 2 -15.52 8.94 20.39
N GLN A 3 -16.30 9.81 19.79
CA GLN A 3 -16.35 9.95 18.33
C GLN A 3 -14.97 10.39 17.84
N ARG A 4 -14.44 9.66 16.85
CA ARG A 4 -13.20 10.06 16.20
C ARG A 4 -13.40 11.35 15.41
N SER A 5 -12.37 12.18 15.42
CA SER A 5 -12.34 13.38 14.59
C SER A 5 -12.64 13.01 13.12
N THR A 6 -13.51 13.78 12.48
CA THR A 6 -13.83 13.64 11.04
C THR A 6 -12.58 13.60 10.17
N LYS A 7 -11.54 14.35 10.55
CA LYS A 7 -10.24 14.33 9.83
C LYS A 7 -9.60 12.94 9.78
N VAL A 8 -9.63 12.19 10.89
CA VAL A 8 -9.09 10.82 10.93
C VAL A 8 -9.93 9.88 10.08
N GLN A 9 -11.25 10.00 10.12
CA GLN A 9 -12.15 9.19 9.29
C GLN A 9 -11.92 9.43 7.80
N VAL A 10 -11.81 10.69 7.38
CA VAL A 10 -11.51 11.07 5.99
C VAL A 10 -10.14 10.54 5.57
N ALA A 11 -9.11 10.70 6.40
CA ALA A 11 -7.77 10.19 6.09
C ALA A 11 -7.74 8.67 5.92
N LEU A 12 -8.45 7.92 6.77
CA LEU A 12 -8.58 6.47 6.64
C LEU A 12 -9.33 6.05 5.38
N ALA A 13 -10.43 6.75 5.05
CA ALA A 13 -11.19 6.47 3.83
C ALA A 13 -10.36 6.75 2.57
N LEU A 14 -9.66 7.89 2.52
CA LEU A 14 -8.77 8.23 1.42
C LEU A 14 -7.60 7.24 1.32
N GLY A 15 -6.99 6.87 2.43
CA GLY A 15 -5.93 5.87 2.47
C GLY A 15 -6.39 4.50 1.99
N ALA A 16 -7.56 4.03 2.43
CA ALA A 16 -8.14 2.77 1.98
C ALA A 16 -8.44 2.77 0.48
N LEU A 17 -9.05 3.86 -0.03
CA LEU A 17 -9.30 4.01 -1.46
C LEU A 17 -8.01 4.02 -2.26
N ALA A 18 -7.00 4.75 -1.81
CA ALA A 18 -5.71 4.83 -2.46
C ALA A 18 -5.01 3.46 -2.52
N VAL A 19 -5.01 2.71 -1.43
CA VAL A 19 -4.48 1.34 -1.40
C VAL A 19 -5.22 0.43 -2.37
N LEU A 20 -6.56 0.52 -2.44
CA LEU A 20 -7.37 -0.26 -3.40
C LEU A 20 -7.07 0.12 -4.85
N VAL A 21 -6.87 1.40 -5.14
CA VAL A 21 -6.49 1.85 -6.50
C VAL A 21 -5.15 1.27 -6.90
N SER A 22 -4.13 1.33 -6.03
CA SER A 22 -2.85 0.68 -6.29
C SER A 22 -3.01 -0.83 -6.50
N GLY A 23 -3.74 -1.51 -5.62
CA GLY A 23 -4.02 -2.94 -5.76
C GLY A 23 -4.73 -3.30 -7.06
N TRP A 24 -5.70 -2.49 -7.48
CA TRP A 24 -6.39 -2.67 -8.76
C TRP A 24 -5.44 -2.54 -9.95
N VAL A 25 -4.52 -1.55 -9.92
CA VAL A 25 -3.51 -1.40 -10.98
C VAL A 25 -2.62 -2.65 -11.04
N HIS A 26 -2.13 -3.15 -9.89
CA HIS A 26 -1.33 -4.37 -9.84
C HIS A 26 -2.09 -5.60 -10.35
N PHE A 27 -3.36 -5.74 -9.98
CA PHE A 27 -4.25 -6.77 -10.51
C PHE A 27 -4.41 -6.68 -12.04
N TYR A 28 -4.69 -5.48 -12.55
CA TYR A 28 -4.85 -5.23 -13.97
C TYR A 28 -3.56 -5.57 -14.74
N LEU A 29 -2.42 -5.09 -14.27
CA LEU A 29 -1.13 -5.35 -14.88
C LEU A 29 -0.78 -6.85 -14.84
N TYR A 30 -1.09 -7.56 -13.76
CA TYR A 30 -0.89 -8.99 -13.67
C TYR A 30 -1.66 -9.75 -14.76
N PHE A 31 -2.95 -9.45 -14.95
CA PHE A 31 -3.81 -10.19 -15.88
C PHE A 31 -3.78 -9.66 -17.32
N ARG A 32 -3.58 -8.35 -17.52
CA ARG A 32 -3.69 -7.68 -18.82
C ARG A 32 -2.41 -7.02 -19.27
N GLY A 33 -1.54 -6.60 -18.37
CA GLY A 33 -0.26 -5.94 -18.65
C GLY A 33 0.88 -6.90 -19.00
N GLY A 34 0.64 -8.20 -19.06
CA GLY A 34 1.66 -9.20 -19.43
C GLY A 34 2.57 -9.63 -18.28
N TYR A 35 2.43 -9.11 -17.06
CA TYR A 35 3.32 -9.44 -15.95
C TYR A 35 3.17 -10.88 -15.44
N ARG A 36 2.05 -11.55 -15.71
CA ARG A 36 1.84 -12.96 -15.35
C ARG A 36 2.81 -13.91 -16.05
N GLY A 37 3.26 -13.55 -17.26
CA GLY A 37 4.12 -14.41 -18.09
C GLY A 37 5.61 -14.05 -18.03
N ILE A 38 6.02 -13.07 -17.23
CA ILE A 38 7.43 -12.68 -17.14
C ILE A 38 8.20 -13.80 -16.43
N ALA A 39 9.12 -14.42 -17.18
CA ALA A 39 10.04 -15.43 -16.67
C ALA A 39 11.07 -14.74 -15.75
N PRO A 40 11.25 -15.22 -14.54
CA PRO A 40 11.88 -14.41 -13.53
C PRO A 40 13.18 -14.98 -13.02
N ASP A 41 13.99 -14.08 -12.47
CA ASP A 41 14.85 -14.46 -11.36
C ASP A 41 13.98 -14.60 -10.10
N GLU A 42 14.13 -15.72 -9.43
CA GLU A 42 13.42 -15.99 -8.18
C GLU A 42 14.35 -15.68 -7.00
N VAL A 43 13.90 -14.82 -6.09
CA VAL A 43 14.60 -14.55 -4.83
C VAL A 43 13.65 -14.89 -3.66
N LEU A 44 14.04 -15.87 -2.86
CA LEU A 44 13.25 -16.33 -1.70
C LEU A 44 11.79 -16.71 -2.06
N GLY A 45 11.57 -17.34 -3.21
CA GLY A 45 10.25 -17.71 -3.68
C GLY A 45 9.46 -16.56 -4.30
N LEU A 46 10.02 -15.35 -4.36
CA LEU A 46 9.37 -14.17 -4.92
C LEU A 46 9.85 -13.92 -6.35
N THR A 47 8.92 -13.75 -7.26
CA THR A 47 9.13 -13.35 -8.64
C THR A 47 8.40 -12.05 -8.91
N ILE A 48 8.74 -11.34 -9.99
CA ILE A 48 8.01 -10.13 -10.37
C ILE A 48 6.51 -10.43 -10.56
N SER A 49 6.17 -11.52 -11.21
CA SER A 49 4.78 -11.97 -11.40
C SER A 49 4.06 -12.19 -10.07
N ARG A 50 4.66 -12.95 -9.14
CA ARG A 50 4.09 -13.18 -7.80
C ARG A 50 3.96 -11.90 -7.02
N SER A 51 4.89 -10.96 -7.15
CA SER A 51 4.83 -9.65 -6.47
C SER A 51 3.59 -8.86 -6.86
N PHE A 52 3.20 -8.85 -8.14
CA PHE A 52 1.98 -8.19 -8.59
C PHE A 52 0.72 -8.82 -8.01
N ALA A 53 0.65 -10.16 -7.97
CA ALA A 53 -0.47 -10.87 -7.38
C ALA A 53 -0.56 -10.63 -5.85
N ILE A 54 0.57 -10.69 -5.16
CA ILE A 54 0.65 -10.42 -3.72
C ILE A 54 0.23 -9.00 -3.41
N ASN A 55 0.68 -8.00 -4.19
CA ASN A 55 0.30 -6.61 -4.02
C ASN A 55 -1.22 -6.41 -4.16
N ALA A 56 -1.84 -7.05 -5.16
CA ALA A 56 -3.29 -6.97 -5.35
C ALA A 56 -4.06 -7.53 -4.14
N ILE A 57 -3.64 -8.68 -3.62
CA ILE A 57 -4.27 -9.31 -2.44
C ILE A 57 -4.01 -8.48 -1.18
N ALA A 58 -2.77 -8.06 -0.97
CA ALA A 58 -2.39 -7.26 0.20
C ALA A 58 -3.16 -5.94 0.26
N ALA A 59 -3.40 -5.29 -0.88
CA ALA A 59 -4.18 -4.06 -0.95
C ALA A 59 -5.62 -4.25 -0.44
N VAL A 60 -6.29 -5.34 -0.80
CA VAL A 60 -7.64 -5.65 -0.29
C VAL A 60 -7.61 -5.85 1.22
N VAL A 61 -6.70 -6.70 1.71
CA VAL A 61 -6.57 -6.98 3.16
C VAL A 61 -6.27 -5.70 3.95
N LEU A 62 -5.38 -4.85 3.44
CA LEU A 62 -5.02 -3.60 4.09
C LEU A 62 -6.18 -2.59 4.08
N ALA A 63 -6.92 -2.48 2.98
CA ALA A 63 -8.09 -1.63 2.91
C ALA A 63 -9.18 -2.08 3.90
N GLU A 64 -9.45 -3.38 3.99
CA GLU A 64 -10.37 -3.94 4.99
C GLU A 64 -9.89 -3.65 6.41
N ALA A 65 -8.60 -3.84 6.69
CA ALA A 65 -8.02 -3.53 8.01
C ALA A 65 -8.16 -2.05 8.38
N LEU A 66 -8.02 -1.12 7.42
CA LEU A 66 -8.25 0.31 7.62
C LEU A 66 -9.72 0.60 7.95
N VAL A 67 -10.66 -0.02 7.23
CA VAL A 67 -12.10 0.10 7.50
C VAL A 67 -12.45 -0.46 8.88
N LEU A 68 -11.93 -1.63 9.23
CA LEU A 68 -12.09 -2.20 10.58
C LEU A 68 -11.44 -1.32 11.65
N GLY A 69 -10.32 -0.69 11.32
CA GLY A 69 -9.67 0.32 12.16
C GLY A 69 -10.58 1.51 12.48
N LEU A 70 -11.59 1.85 11.67
CA LEU A 70 -12.62 2.85 12.00
C LEU A 70 -13.45 2.41 13.20
N ARG A 71 -13.75 1.15 13.31
CA ARG A 71 -14.59 0.56 14.38
C ARG A 71 -13.76 0.12 15.60
N TYR A 72 -12.62 -0.52 15.37
CA TYR A 72 -11.79 -1.13 16.41
C TYR A 72 -10.47 -0.36 16.57
N ARG A 73 -10.36 0.40 17.69
CA ARG A 73 -9.16 1.23 17.95
C ARG A 73 -7.86 0.44 18.03
N ALA A 74 -7.92 -0.80 18.46
CA ALA A 74 -6.75 -1.67 18.54
C ALA A 74 -6.10 -1.90 17.17
N LEU A 75 -6.92 -1.96 16.10
CA LEU A 75 -6.47 -2.19 14.72
C LEU A 75 -5.96 -0.94 14.02
N LEU A 76 -6.29 0.27 14.51
CA LEU A 76 -6.00 1.50 13.79
C LEU A 76 -4.51 1.72 13.54
N LEU A 77 -3.69 1.62 14.58
CA LEU A 77 -2.25 1.82 14.44
C LEU A 77 -1.59 0.77 13.53
N PRO A 78 -1.79 -0.55 13.75
CA PRO A 78 -1.18 -1.54 12.89
C PRO A 78 -1.67 -1.44 11.44
N ALA A 79 -2.97 -1.20 11.21
CA ALA A 79 -3.51 -1.06 9.86
C ALA A 79 -2.94 0.16 9.12
N ALA A 80 -2.93 1.33 9.76
CA ALA A 80 -2.39 2.55 9.15
C ALA A 80 -0.88 2.43 8.89
N THR A 81 -0.13 1.82 9.82
CA THR A 81 1.32 1.60 9.63
C THR A 81 1.60 0.61 8.51
N ALA A 82 0.87 -0.51 8.47
CA ALA A 82 1.06 -1.52 7.44
C ALA A 82 0.69 -0.99 6.04
N ALA A 83 -0.42 -0.25 5.92
CA ALA A 83 -0.85 0.32 4.64
C ALA A 83 0.09 1.44 4.15
N ALA A 84 0.59 2.29 5.04
CA ALA A 84 1.62 3.28 4.68
C ALA A 84 2.93 2.59 4.27
N GLY A 85 3.35 1.55 5.00
CA GLY A 85 4.53 0.75 4.68
C GLY A 85 4.40 0.02 3.34
N PHE A 86 3.21 -0.48 3.02
CA PHE A 86 2.90 -1.04 1.71
C PHE A 86 3.14 -0.02 0.59
N GLY A 87 2.60 1.21 0.71
CA GLY A 87 2.83 2.26 -0.27
C GLY A 87 4.32 2.61 -0.43
N VAL A 88 5.08 2.68 0.67
CA VAL A 88 6.54 2.91 0.60
C VAL A 88 7.24 1.76 -0.10
N ALA A 89 6.92 0.51 0.25
CA ALA A 89 7.57 -0.66 -0.32
C ALA A 89 7.34 -0.78 -1.84
N THR A 90 6.11 -0.51 -2.31
CA THR A 90 5.77 -0.56 -3.73
C THR A 90 6.44 0.57 -4.51
N LEU A 91 6.49 1.80 -3.99
CA LEU A 91 7.26 2.89 -4.61
C LEU A 91 8.75 2.56 -4.70
N VAL A 92 9.34 2.05 -3.63
CA VAL A 92 10.76 1.64 -3.63
C VAL A 92 10.99 0.53 -4.66
N ALA A 93 10.13 -0.48 -4.72
CA ALA A 93 10.20 -1.56 -5.70
C ALA A 93 10.13 -1.03 -7.14
N TYR A 94 9.22 -0.09 -7.42
CA TYR A 94 9.13 0.57 -8.73
C TYR A 94 10.43 1.29 -9.10
N PHE A 95 10.97 2.13 -8.22
CA PHE A 95 12.21 2.85 -8.51
C PHE A 95 13.42 1.92 -8.63
N LEU A 96 13.49 0.83 -7.87
CA LEU A 96 14.52 -0.18 -8.03
C LEU A 96 14.40 -0.88 -9.39
N SER A 97 13.18 -1.25 -9.82
CA SER A 97 12.97 -1.87 -11.13
C SER A 97 13.37 -0.95 -12.29
N ARG A 98 13.19 0.37 -12.13
CA ARG A 98 13.59 1.38 -13.13
C ARG A 98 15.11 1.57 -13.21
N THR A 99 15.79 1.51 -12.11
CA THR A 99 17.21 1.87 -12.04
C THR A 99 18.13 0.66 -12.18
N ARG A 100 17.99 -0.31 -11.29
CA ARG A 100 18.90 -1.47 -11.18
C ARG A 100 18.28 -2.76 -11.71
N GLY A 101 16.98 -2.77 -11.92
CA GLY A 101 16.21 -4.00 -12.09
C GLY A 101 15.78 -4.59 -10.74
N LEU A 102 14.68 -5.31 -10.74
CA LEU A 102 14.14 -6.00 -9.58
C LEU A 102 13.67 -7.39 -10.01
N LEU A 103 14.14 -8.44 -9.33
CA LEU A 103 13.78 -9.85 -9.64
C LEU A 103 13.94 -10.17 -11.13
N GLY A 104 15.11 -9.79 -11.73
CA GLY A 104 15.41 -10.02 -13.14
C GLY A 104 14.60 -9.15 -14.13
N PHE A 105 13.70 -8.29 -13.64
CA PHE A 105 12.89 -7.41 -14.45
C PHE A 105 13.37 -5.96 -14.33
N LYS A 106 13.54 -5.30 -15.48
CA LYS A 106 13.85 -3.87 -15.56
C LYS A 106 12.72 -3.15 -16.28
N GLU A 107 12.05 -2.26 -15.57
CA GLU A 107 11.02 -1.41 -16.14
C GLU A 107 11.66 -0.32 -17.02
N THR A 108 11.31 -0.28 -18.29
CA THR A 108 11.90 0.67 -19.25
C THR A 108 10.97 1.82 -19.60
N ALA A 109 9.66 1.63 -19.44
CA ALA A 109 8.64 2.62 -19.76
C ALA A 109 7.91 3.13 -18.51
N THR A 110 7.48 4.38 -18.53
CA THR A 110 6.54 4.91 -17.55
C THR A 110 5.15 4.88 -18.16
N THR A 111 4.35 3.89 -17.80
CA THR A 111 2.98 3.75 -18.32
C THR A 111 2.00 4.59 -17.49
N THR A 112 0.81 4.81 -18.02
CA THR A 112 -0.27 5.49 -17.28
C THR A 112 -0.61 4.74 -15.99
N GLU A 113 -0.63 3.41 -16.04
CA GLU A 113 -0.90 2.54 -14.90
C GLU A 113 0.16 2.73 -13.81
N ALA A 114 1.43 2.80 -14.19
CA ALA A 114 2.51 3.06 -13.23
C ALA A 114 2.36 4.43 -12.56
N VAL A 115 1.98 5.46 -13.31
CA VAL A 115 1.72 6.79 -12.74
C VAL A 115 0.54 6.76 -11.78
N VAL A 116 -0.56 6.10 -12.15
CA VAL A 116 -1.74 5.97 -11.29
C VAL A 116 -1.39 5.24 -9.98
N ALA A 117 -0.63 4.13 -10.07
CA ALA A 117 -0.17 3.41 -8.88
C ALA A 117 0.70 4.29 -7.98
N MET A 118 1.72 4.96 -8.54
CA MET A 118 2.59 5.86 -7.79
C MET A 118 1.84 6.98 -7.07
N VAL A 119 0.87 7.62 -7.75
CA VAL A 119 0.04 8.66 -7.14
C VAL A 119 -0.79 8.08 -6.01
N ALA A 120 -1.43 6.94 -6.22
CA ALA A 120 -2.22 6.27 -5.20
C ALA A 120 -1.38 5.90 -3.97
N GLU A 121 -0.18 5.35 -4.17
CA GLU A 121 0.75 5.01 -3.10
C GLU A 121 1.23 6.25 -2.33
N ALA A 122 1.54 7.34 -3.03
CA ALA A 122 1.88 8.61 -2.39
C ALA A 122 0.72 9.17 -1.55
N VAL A 123 -0.52 9.10 -2.06
CA VAL A 123 -1.73 9.50 -1.32
C VAL A 123 -1.91 8.64 -0.07
N ALA A 124 -1.74 7.31 -0.17
CA ALA A 124 -1.82 6.41 0.98
C ALA A 124 -0.80 6.80 2.06
N ILE A 125 0.46 7.05 1.68
CA ILE A 125 1.52 7.45 2.62
C ILE A 125 1.17 8.78 3.30
N VAL A 126 0.83 9.82 2.52
CA VAL A 126 0.58 11.17 3.04
C VAL A 126 -0.64 11.20 3.97
N THR A 127 -1.65 10.40 3.69
CA THR A 127 -2.86 10.34 4.53
C THR A 127 -2.68 9.45 5.77
N LEU A 128 -1.98 8.33 5.67
CA LEU A 128 -1.93 7.33 6.75
C LEU A 128 -0.76 7.52 7.72
N VAL A 129 0.38 8.06 7.29
CA VAL A 129 1.51 8.34 8.21
C VAL A 129 1.11 9.28 9.34
N PRO A 130 0.43 10.43 9.11
CA PRO A 130 -0.03 11.30 10.20
C PRO A 130 -1.00 10.61 11.16
N VAL A 131 -1.88 9.72 10.65
CA VAL A 131 -2.79 8.94 11.48
C VAL A 131 -2.02 7.99 12.38
N ALA A 132 -1.08 7.22 11.82
CA ALA A 132 -0.24 6.29 12.58
C ALA A 132 0.58 7.01 13.66
N LEU A 133 1.21 8.14 13.32
CA LEU A 133 2.00 8.93 14.27
C LEU A 133 1.14 9.51 15.41
N THR A 134 -0.05 9.99 15.09
CA THR A 134 -0.98 10.54 16.09
C THR A 134 -1.42 9.45 17.08
N GLU A 135 -1.79 8.27 16.56
CA GLU A 135 -2.21 7.14 17.39
C GLU A 135 -1.04 6.59 18.23
N LEU A 136 0.16 6.53 17.66
CA LEU A 136 1.36 6.12 18.39
C LEU A 136 1.65 7.06 19.58
N ARG A 137 1.57 8.38 19.34
CA ARG A 137 1.75 9.38 20.41
C ARG A 137 0.67 9.28 21.48
N ALA A 138 -0.58 9.02 21.10
CA ALA A 138 -1.67 8.83 22.04
C ALA A 138 -1.47 7.62 22.95
N ARG A 139 -0.92 6.52 22.44
CA ARG A 139 -0.62 5.30 23.22
C ARG A 139 0.55 5.45 24.17
N ARG A 140 1.48 6.38 23.88
CA ARG A 140 2.66 6.64 24.74
C ARG A 140 2.39 7.60 25.90
N ARG A 141 1.23 8.27 25.93
CA ARG A 141 0.88 9.14 27.05
C ARG A 141 0.48 8.30 28.26
N PRO A 142 1.15 8.47 29.43
CA PRO A 142 0.75 7.76 30.64
C PRO A 142 -0.69 8.14 31.01
N ALA A 143 -1.45 7.16 31.50
CA ALA A 143 -2.76 7.42 32.10
C ALA A 143 -2.56 8.38 33.29
N ARG A 144 -3.15 9.56 33.21
CA ARG A 144 -3.20 10.51 34.33
C ARG A 144 -4.30 10.10 35.29
#